data_d51559f1602ac3160baab508407f1335
#
_entry.id   d51559f1602ac3160baab508407f1335
#
_cell.length_a   1.000
_cell.length_b   1.000
_cell.length_c   1.000
_cell.angle_alpha   90.00
_cell.angle_beta   90.00
_cell.angle_gamma   90.00
#
_symmetry.space_group_name_H-M   'P 1'
#
loop_
_entity.id
_entity.type
_entity.pdbx_description
1 polymer ?
#
loop_
_entity_poly.entity_id
_entity_poly.type
_entity_poly.pdbx_seq_one_letter_code
_entity_poly.pdbx_strand_id
1 'polypeptide(L)'
;MRKGIKKLLTVALTATLGLAALAGCGTGTSSNGDGSANGGTTKELSGKIQLAGSTSMEKMCGALMEAFMEEYPNVTVTTEYTGSGAGIESVTSGSVDIGNASRALSDKEKSAGIEENIVAIDGIAMITDKNNKVTALLH
;
A
#
# COMPACT_ATOMS: atom_id res chain seq x y z
N MET A 1 25.30 4.33 -46.06
CA MET A 1 26.68 4.88 -46.08
C MET A 1 26.98 5.60 -44.78
N ARG A 2 28.12 5.26 -44.21
CA ARG A 2 28.93 5.74 -43.06
C ARG A 2 28.51 5.10 -41.72
N LYS A 3 29.15 4.09 -41.22
CA LYS A 3 30.53 3.69 -40.81
C LYS A 3 31.15 4.64 -39.77
N GLY A 4 31.36 4.05 -38.59
CA GLY A 4 32.47 4.30 -37.65
C GLY A 4 32.07 5.21 -36.49
N ILE A 5 32.43 4.98 -35.27
CA ILE A 5 33.77 4.63 -34.75
C ILE A 5 33.63 4.06 -33.34
N LYS A 6 34.28 2.93 -33.11
CA LYS A 6 34.59 2.39 -31.77
C LYS A 6 35.64 3.27 -31.11
N LYS A 7 35.48 3.62 -29.84
CA LYS A 7 36.61 3.94 -28.95
C LYS A 7 36.42 3.27 -27.61
N LEU A 8 37.17 2.19 -27.45
CA LEU A 8 37.64 1.66 -26.17
C LEU A 8 38.43 2.73 -25.44
N LEU A 9 38.20 2.91 -24.17
CA LEU A 9 39.24 3.42 -23.29
C LEU A 9 39.17 2.60 -21.97
N THR A 10 40.08 1.67 -21.90
CA THR A 10 40.53 0.92 -20.72
C THR A 10 41.43 1.85 -19.90
N VAL A 11 41.14 2.06 -18.64
CA VAL A 11 42.16 2.50 -17.66
C VAL A 11 42.01 1.62 -16.43
N ALA A 12 43.06 0.87 -16.20
CA ALA A 12 43.29 -0.01 -15.05
C ALA A 12 44.06 0.75 -13.97
N LEU A 13 44.03 0.15 -12.77
CA LEU A 13 45.03 0.28 -11.69
C LEU A 13 44.83 1.46 -10.74
N THR A 14 44.62 1.28 -9.44
CA THR A 14 45.59 0.74 -8.48
C THR A 14 44.95 0.37 -7.15
N ALA A 15 45.41 -0.72 -6.60
CA ALA A 15 45.18 -1.20 -5.24
C ALA A 15 45.96 -0.38 -4.22
N THR A 16 45.36 -0.11 -3.05
CA THR A 16 46.10 0.12 -1.82
C THR A 16 45.42 -0.57 -0.64
N LEU A 17 46.11 -1.57 -0.11
CA LEU A 17 45.90 -2.21 1.18
C LEU A 17 46.06 -1.18 2.32
N GLY A 18 45.12 -1.18 3.25
CA GLY A 18 45.26 -0.54 4.55
C GLY A 18 44.68 -1.43 5.63
N LEU A 19 45.55 -2.27 6.19
CA LEU A 19 45.28 -3.14 7.35
C LEU A 19 45.41 -2.29 8.63
N ALA A 20 44.35 -2.23 9.45
CA ALA A 20 44.47 -1.85 10.85
C ALA A 20 43.48 -2.66 11.67
N ALA A 21 43.99 -3.70 12.29
CA ALA A 21 43.38 -4.43 13.38
C ALA A 21 43.53 -3.65 14.69
N LEU A 22 42.43 -3.48 15.44
CA LEU A 22 42.50 -3.30 16.90
C LEU A 22 41.45 -4.20 17.54
N ALA A 23 41.98 -5.21 18.20
CA ALA A 23 41.30 -6.06 19.15
C ALA A 23 40.97 -5.27 20.43
N GLY A 24 39.74 -5.42 20.91
CA GLY A 24 39.29 -4.97 22.21
C GLY A 24 38.37 -6.03 22.81
N CYS A 25 38.96 -7.03 23.48
CA CYS A 25 38.25 -7.91 24.42
C CYS A 25 37.84 -7.12 25.65
N GLY A 26 36.57 -7.23 26.02
CA GLY A 26 36.05 -6.82 27.31
C GLY A 26 35.02 -7.85 27.78
N THR A 27 35.46 -8.79 28.61
CA THR A 27 34.63 -9.73 29.39
C THR A 27 33.88 -8.98 30.48
N GLY A 28 32.58 -9.26 30.65
CA GLY A 28 31.78 -8.71 31.75
C GLY A 28 30.38 -9.32 31.80
N THR A 29 30.28 -10.48 32.44
CA THR A 29 29.28 -10.98 33.42
C THR A 29 27.81 -10.66 33.23
N SER A 30 27.04 -11.76 33.20
CA SER A 30 25.59 -11.92 33.38
C SER A 30 24.97 -11.06 34.48
N SER A 31 23.81 -10.48 34.21
CA SER A 31 22.76 -10.43 35.20
C SER A 31 21.41 -10.33 34.48
N ASN A 32 20.50 -11.26 34.84
CA ASN A 32 19.10 -11.30 34.52
C ASN A 32 18.42 -9.98 34.89
N GLY A 33 17.60 -9.46 33.98
CA GLY A 33 16.71 -8.36 34.22
C GLY A 33 15.61 -8.41 33.21
N ASP A 34 14.50 -9.03 33.60
CA ASP A 34 13.19 -9.00 32.94
C ASP A 34 12.78 -7.56 32.69
N GLY A 35 12.40 -7.24 31.47
CA GLY A 35 11.98 -5.90 31.11
C GLY A 35 11.85 -5.78 29.59
N SER A 36 10.90 -6.51 29.02
CA SER A 36 10.52 -6.34 27.60
C SER A 36 9.88 -4.96 27.40
N ALA A 37 10.69 -3.94 27.28
CA ALA A 37 10.29 -2.74 26.57
C ALA A 37 10.72 -2.95 25.12
N ASN A 38 9.79 -3.46 24.31
CA ASN A 38 9.91 -3.48 22.87
C ASN A 38 9.84 -2.03 22.36
N GLY A 39 10.91 -1.32 22.52
CA GLY A 39 11.19 -0.07 21.84
C GLY A 39 11.49 -0.38 20.37
N GLY A 40 10.46 -0.78 19.62
CA GLY A 40 10.54 -0.81 18.18
C GLY A 40 10.93 0.59 17.73
N THR A 41 12.12 0.73 17.19
CA THR A 41 12.45 1.82 16.27
C THR A 41 11.39 1.76 15.18
N THR A 42 10.35 2.58 15.30
CA THR A 42 9.38 2.80 14.25
C THR A 42 10.18 3.32 13.07
N LYS A 43 10.46 2.42 12.12
CA LYS A 43 11.08 2.79 10.86
C LYS A 43 10.16 3.82 10.28
N GLU A 44 10.63 5.05 10.19
CA GLU A 44 9.82 6.18 9.70
C GLU A 44 9.36 5.83 8.28
N LEU A 45 8.07 5.55 8.13
CA LEU A 45 7.49 5.20 6.84
C LEU A 45 7.44 6.45 5.97
N SER A 46 7.88 6.32 4.73
CA SER A 46 7.83 7.39 3.75
C SER A 46 7.54 6.84 2.36
N GLY A 47 6.86 7.62 1.54
CA GLY A 47 6.56 7.22 0.17
C GLY A 47 5.24 7.77 -0.34
N LYS A 48 4.74 7.15 -1.42
CA LYS A 48 3.44 7.49 -2.02
C LYS A 48 2.60 6.24 -2.14
N ILE A 49 1.31 6.37 -1.88
CA ILE A 49 0.29 5.34 -2.09
C ILE A 49 -0.78 5.92 -2.99
N GLN A 50 -1.11 5.21 -4.05
CA GLN A 50 -2.15 5.61 -5.01
C GLN A 50 -3.34 4.67 -4.91
N LEU A 51 -4.53 5.25 -4.73
CA LEU A 51 -5.79 4.52 -4.71
C LEU A 51 -6.63 4.91 -5.92
N ALA A 52 -7.44 3.97 -6.42
CA ALA A 52 -8.49 4.28 -7.38
C ALA A 52 -9.73 3.43 -7.10
N GLY A 53 -10.93 3.95 -7.43
CA GLY A 53 -12.11 3.11 -7.42
C GLY A 53 -13.44 3.76 -7.11
N SER A 54 -14.21 3.14 -6.25
CA SER A 54 -15.62 3.45 -6.01
C SER A 54 -15.86 4.84 -5.45
N THR A 55 -16.74 5.59 -6.09
CA THR A 55 -17.22 6.89 -5.60
C THR A 55 -18.01 6.78 -4.30
N SER A 56 -18.67 5.65 -4.05
CA SER A 56 -19.41 5.41 -2.80
C SER A 56 -18.49 5.32 -1.59
N MET A 57 -17.22 5.02 -1.79
CA MET A 57 -16.23 4.91 -0.74
C MET A 57 -15.46 6.22 -0.46
N GLU A 58 -15.73 7.28 -1.20
CA GLU A 58 -15.00 8.55 -1.11
C GLU A 58 -14.86 9.08 0.31
N LYS A 59 -15.98 9.18 1.05
CA LYS A 59 -15.96 9.70 2.42
C LYS A 59 -15.16 8.83 3.37
N MET A 60 -15.32 7.51 3.26
CA MET A 60 -14.59 6.57 4.11
C MET A 60 -13.10 6.56 3.78
N CYS A 61 -12.76 6.47 2.51
CA CYS A 61 -11.36 6.51 2.06
C CYS A 61 -10.70 7.84 2.44
N GLY A 62 -11.39 8.97 2.27
CA GLY A 62 -10.88 10.28 2.68
C GLY A 62 -10.50 10.32 4.15
N ALA A 63 -11.41 9.89 5.03
CA ALA A 63 -11.13 9.85 6.47
C ALA A 63 -9.97 8.92 6.83
N LEU A 64 -9.88 7.74 6.20
CA LEU A 64 -8.78 6.80 6.42
C LEU A 64 -7.44 7.36 5.93
N MET A 65 -7.42 8.04 4.77
CA MET A 65 -6.22 8.67 4.23
C MET A 65 -5.72 9.80 5.13
N GLU A 66 -6.62 10.66 5.61
CA GLU A 66 -6.27 11.75 6.54
C GLU A 66 -5.65 11.19 7.81
N ALA A 67 -6.31 10.22 8.46
CA ALA A 67 -5.80 9.59 9.67
C ALA A 67 -4.45 8.88 9.45
N PHE A 68 -4.27 8.22 8.29
CA PHE A 68 -3.02 7.55 7.95
C PHE A 68 -1.87 8.54 7.74
N MET A 69 -2.12 9.65 7.03
CA MET A 69 -1.10 10.69 6.83
C MET A 69 -0.80 11.49 8.10
N GLU A 70 -1.74 11.58 9.03
CA GLU A 70 -1.50 12.15 10.36
C GLU A 70 -0.54 11.28 11.17
N GLU A 71 -0.73 9.96 11.15
CA GLU A 71 0.14 8.99 11.83
C GLU A 71 1.51 8.85 11.13
N TYR A 72 1.54 8.96 9.78
CA TYR A 72 2.76 8.82 8.97
C TYR A 72 2.98 10.05 8.08
N PRO A 73 3.51 11.16 8.63
CA PRO A 73 3.58 12.45 7.92
C PRO A 73 4.46 12.46 6.66
N ASN A 74 5.34 11.48 6.52
CA ASN A 74 6.22 11.34 5.34
C ASN A 74 5.62 10.44 4.24
N VAL A 75 4.37 9.96 4.44
CA VAL A 75 3.62 9.24 3.43
C VAL A 75 2.61 10.17 2.78
N THR A 76 2.55 10.15 1.46
CA THR A 76 1.52 10.85 0.68
C THR A 76 0.54 9.83 0.12
N VAL A 77 -0.74 9.99 0.41
CA VAL A 77 -1.80 9.13 -0.15
C VAL A 77 -2.64 9.95 -1.11
N THR A 78 -2.87 9.43 -2.31
CA THR A 78 -3.72 10.06 -3.34
C THR A 78 -4.79 9.08 -3.80
N THR A 79 -5.95 9.59 -4.22
CA THR A 79 -7.04 8.73 -4.69
C THR A 79 -7.78 9.35 -5.88
N GLU A 80 -8.31 8.49 -6.74
CA GLU A 80 -9.21 8.84 -7.84
C GLU A 80 -10.49 7.99 -7.72
N TYR A 81 -11.65 8.66 -7.86
CA TYR A 81 -12.96 8.02 -7.74
C TYR A 81 -13.62 7.87 -9.09
N THR A 82 -13.31 6.78 -9.78
CA THR A 82 -13.76 6.48 -11.16
C THR A 82 -14.73 5.30 -11.24
N GLY A 83 -15.10 4.74 -10.07
CA GLY A 83 -15.99 3.59 -9.95
C GLY A 83 -15.27 2.28 -9.64
N SER A 84 -15.99 1.32 -9.01
CA SER A 84 -15.41 0.05 -8.54
C SER A 84 -14.71 -0.76 -9.64
N GLY A 85 -15.30 -0.81 -10.84
CA GLY A 85 -14.72 -1.57 -11.96
C GLY A 85 -13.37 -0.99 -12.41
N ALA A 86 -13.30 0.34 -12.57
CA ALA A 86 -12.06 1.02 -12.94
C ALA A 86 -10.98 0.87 -11.86
N GLY A 87 -11.35 0.93 -10.57
CA GLY A 87 -10.43 0.70 -9.47
C GLY A 87 -9.83 -0.70 -9.47
N ILE A 88 -10.67 -1.72 -9.69
CA ILE A 88 -10.21 -3.12 -9.80
C ILE A 88 -9.30 -3.32 -11.00
N GLU A 89 -9.61 -2.73 -12.14
CA GLU A 89 -8.77 -2.78 -13.33
C GLU A 89 -7.43 -2.08 -13.10
N SER A 90 -7.44 -0.93 -12.44
CA SER A 90 -6.21 -0.17 -12.15
C SER A 90 -5.27 -0.92 -11.22
N VAL A 91 -5.77 -1.54 -10.14
CA VAL A 91 -4.92 -2.35 -9.26
C VAL A 91 -4.44 -3.64 -9.94
N THR A 92 -5.29 -4.27 -10.76
CA THR A 92 -4.91 -5.48 -11.52
C THR A 92 -3.80 -5.20 -12.53
N SER A 93 -3.81 -4.02 -13.15
CA SER A 93 -2.76 -3.59 -14.10
C SER A 93 -1.52 -3.02 -13.41
N GLY A 94 -1.54 -2.86 -12.10
CA GLY A 94 -0.44 -2.24 -11.34
C GLY A 94 -0.33 -0.72 -11.53
N SER A 95 -1.38 -0.08 -12.04
CA SER A 95 -1.41 1.39 -12.20
C SER A 95 -1.61 2.12 -10.89
N VAL A 96 -2.20 1.46 -9.90
CA VAL A 96 -2.37 1.95 -8.53
C VAL A 96 -2.01 0.85 -7.53
N ASP A 97 -1.72 1.23 -6.30
CA ASP A 97 -1.36 0.31 -5.24
C ASP A 97 -2.58 -0.36 -4.61
N ILE A 98 -3.70 0.37 -4.52
CA ILE A 98 -4.94 -0.10 -3.88
C ILE A 98 -6.14 0.24 -4.77
N GLY A 99 -6.94 -0.78 -5.09
CA GLY A 99 -8.25 -0.63 -5.72
C GLY A 99 -9.35 -0.65 -4.67
N ASN A 100 -10.18 0.40 -4.59
CA ASN A 100 -11.32 0.40 -3.70
C ASN A 100 -12.61 0.06 -4.45
N ALA A 101 -13.43 -0.84 -3.88
CA ALA A 101 -14.66 -1.30 -4.48
C ALA A 101 -15.80 -1.36 -3.46
N SER A 102 -17.01 -0.98 -3.87
CA SER A 102 -18.24 -1.09 -3.07
C SER A 102 -19.03 -2.36 -3.39
N ARG A 103 -18.36 -3.39 -3.88
CA ARG A 103 -18.90 -4.73 -4.17
C ARG A 103 -17.80 -5.78 -3.99
N ALA A 104 -18.20 -7.02 -3.84
CA ALA A 104 -17.29 -8.15 -3.89
C ALA A 104 -16.63 -8.30 -5.27
N LEU A 105 -15.45 -8.91 -5.28
CA LEU A 105 -14.77 -9.31 -6.52
C LEU A 105 -15.53 -10.46 -7.20
N SER A 106 -15.64 -10.41 -8.51
CA SER A 106 -16.08 -11.54 -9.31
C SER A 106 -15.00 -12.64 -9.34
N ASP A 107 -15.39 -13.86 -9.71
CA ASP A 107 -14.45 -15.00 -9.81
C ASP A 107 -13.30 -14.72 -10.79
N LYS A 108 -13.59 -14.00 -11.88
CA LYS A 108 -12.57 -13.57 -12.85
C LYS A 108 -11.58 -12.60 -12.23
N GLU A 109 -12.03 -11.65 -11.43
CA GLU A 109 -11.19 -10.66 -10.76
C GLU A 109 -10.33 -11.32 -9.68
N LYS A 110 -10.89 -12.25 -8.90
CA LYS A 110 -10.15 -13.07 -7.93
C LYS A 110 -9.03 -13.88 -8.58
N SER A 111 -9.29 -14.38 -9.79
CA SER A 111 -8.29 -15.14 -10.55
C SER A 111 -7.15 -14.28 -11.11
N ALA A 112 -7.28 -12.95 -11.07
CA ALA A 112 -6.24 -12.04 -11.53
C ALA A 112 -5.07 -11.83 -10.54
N GLY A 113 -5.10 -12.50 -9.39
CA GLY A 113 -4.02 -12.48 -8.40
C GLY A 113 -4.04 -11.27 -7.47
N ILE A 114 -5.15 -10.52 -7.42
CA ILE A 114 -5.35 -9.46 -6.44
C ILE A 114 -5.95 -10.01 -5.15
N GLU A 115 -5.57 -9.41 -4.03
CA GLU A 115 -6.09 -9.77 -2.70
C GLU A 115 -7.31 -8.93 -2.36
N GLU A 116 -8.38 -9.57 -1.84
CA GLU A 116 -9.59 -8.91 -1.38
C GLU A 116 -9.57 -8.70 0.13
N ASN A 117 -9.56 -7.43 0.56
CA ASN A 117 -9.62 -7.05 1.96
C ASN A 117 -10.94 -6.35 2.26
N ILE A 118 -11.83 -6.98 3.04
CA ILE A 118 -13.13 -6.40 3.41
C ILE A 118 -12.93 -5.44 4.58
N VAL A 119 -13.15 -4.14 4.34
CA VAL A 119 -12.97 -3.08 5.35
C VAL A 119 -14.26 -2.69 6.06
N ALA A 120 -15.43 -2.89 5.42
CA ALA A 120 -16.74 -2.62 5.99
C ALA A 120 -17.83 -3.42 5.26
N ILE A 121 -18.96 -3.61 5.91
CA ILE A 121 -20.17 -4.16 5.32
C ILE A 121 -21.23 -3.06 5.35
N ASP A 122 -21.76 -2.73 4.18
CA ASP A 122 -22.82 -1.74 4.01
C ASP A 122 -24.16 -2.45 3.76
N GLY A 123 -25.26 -1.79 4.13
CA GLY A 123 -26.60 -2.26 3.92
C GLY A 123 -27.49 -1.20 3.27
N ILE A 124 -28.17 -1.58 2.20
CA ILE A 124 -29.17 -0.73 1.55
C ILE A 124 -30.56 -1.19 1.98
N ALA A 125 -31.33 -0.28 2.55
CA ALA A 125 -32.70 -0.52 2.88
C ALA A 125 -33.63 0.37 2.04
N MET A 126 -34.66 -0.22 1.45
CA MET A 126 -35.73 0.56 0.85
C MET A 126 -36.75 0.91 1.92
N ILE A 127 -37.03 2.18 2.04
CA ILE A 127 -38.06 2.70 2.95
C ILE A 127 -39.23 3.25 2.15
N THR A 128 -40.44 2.99 2.62
CA THR A 128 -41.68 3.52 2.02
C THR A 128 -42.48 4.26 3.07
N ASP A 129 -43.39 5.13 2.62
CA ASP A 129 -44.39 5.72 3.50
C ASP A 129 -45.25 4.63 4.14
N LYS A 130 -45.65 4.83 5.40
CA LYS A 130 -46.47 3.88 6.16
C LYS A 130 -47.80 3.53 5.52
N ASN A 131 -48.31 4.40 4.64
CA ASN A 131 -49.57 4.20 3.91
C ASN A 131 -49.34 3.57 2.53
N ASN A 132 -48.10 3.28 2.14
CA ASN A 132 -47.82 2.63 0.88
C ASN A 132 -48.32 1.18 0.92
N LYS A 133 -49.10 0.81 -0.10
CA LYS A 133 -49.70 -0.54 -0.22
C LYS A 133 -48.75 -1.57 -0.86
N VAL A 134 -47.60 -1.15 -1.30
CA VAL A 134 -46.56 -2.07 -1.85
C VAL A 134 -45.90 -2.81 -0.71
N THR A 135 -46.22 -4.08 -0.58
CA THR A 135 -45.69 -4.96 0.50
C THR A 135 -44.58 -5.89 0.05
N ALA A 136 -44.36 -6.00 -1.25
CA ALA A 136 -43.26 -6.79 -1.83
C ALA A 136 -42.84 -6.19 -3.16
N LEU A 137 -41.53 -6.29 -3.42
CA LEU A 137 -40.96 -6.03 -4.73
C LEU A 137 -40.68 -7.38 -5.39
N LEU A 138 -41.25 -7.56 -6.57
CA LEU A 138 -40.94 -8.73 -7.39
C LEU A 138 -39.60 -8.53 -8.07
N HIS A 139 -38.80 -9.57 -8.06
CA HIS A 139 -37.51 -9.65 -8.75
C HIS A 139 -37.69 -9.95 -10.20
#